data_fbe706101521fbd3c0c8840668df7bab
#
_entry.id   fbe706101521fbd3c0c8840668df7bab
#
_cell.length_a   1.000
_cell.length_b   1.000
_cell.length_c   1.000
_cell.angle_alpha   90.00
_cell.angle_beta   90.00
_cell.angle_gamma   90.00
#
_symmetry.space_group_name_H-M   'P 1'
#
loop_
_entity.id
_entity.type
_entity.pdbx_description
1 polymer ?
#
loop_
_entity_poly.entity_id
_entity_poly.type
_entity_poly.pdbx_seq_one_letter_code
_entity_poly.pdbx_strand_id
1 'polypeptide(L)'
;MLAVGRVTGTGSGASVSYHTFDGSTMSVTRNGEGTYTVSWSNSGWFASSDHVFAIATGGSNSNGEGHVFASITNRTTTSITVKTADDSSLNDGTFNFFIMNFNDWIYL
;
A
#
# COMPACT_ATOMS: atom_id res chain seq x y z
N MET A 1 -13.16 4.84 -6.17
CA MET A 1 -11.89 4.86 -5.40
C MET A 1 -12.20 4.96 -3.93
N LEU A 2 -11.56 4.13 -3.11
CA LEU A 2 -11.81 4.10 -1.67
C LEU A 2 -10.75 4.86 -0.87
N ALA A 3 -9.50 4.78 -1.28
CA ALA A 3 -8.39 5.42 -0.58
C ALA A 3 -7.22 5.72 -1.50
N VAL A 4 -6.49 6.76 -1.16
CA VAL A 4 -5.19 7.09 -1.75
C VAL A 4 -4.22 7.41 -0.63
N GLY A 5 -2.94 7.16 -0.84
CA GLY A 5 -1.97 7.49 0.17
C GLY A 5 -0.52 7.31 -0.27
N ARG A 6 0.34 7.67 0.66
CA ARG A 6 1.78 7.52 0.52
C ARG A 6 2.34 6.91 1.80
N VAL A 7 3.15 5.88 1.64
CA VAL A 7 3.89 5.27 2.73
C VAL A 7 5.35 5.72 2.65
N THR A 8 5.90 6.09 3.78
CA THR A 8 7.34 6.36 3.93
C THR A 8 7.91 5.26 4.82
N GLY A 9 8.78 4.43 4.25
CA GLY A 9 9.47 3.37 4.97
C GLY A 9 10.87 3.79 5.34
N THR A 10 11.28 3.42 6.54
CA THR A 10 12.63 3.65 7.06
C THR A 10 13.17 2.33 7.61
N GLY A 11 14.45 2.31 7.95
CA GLY A 11 15.06 1.10 8.53
C GLY A 11 14.47 0.64 9.86
N SER A 12 13.60 1.45 10.48
CA SER A 12 13.04 1.16 11.82
C SER A 12 11.50 1.17 11.85
N GLY A 13 10.83 1.55 10.77
CA GLY A 13 9.37 1.61 10.80
C GLY A 13 8.78 2.17 9.52
N ALA A 14 7.52 2.54 9.58
CA ALA A 14 6.81 3.13 8.45
C ALA A 14 5.72 4.06 8.94
N SER A 15 5.38 5.04 8.11
CA SER A 15 4.25 5.94 8.34
C SER A 15 3.44 6.06 7.06
N VAL A 16 2.15 6.36 7.20
CA VAL A 16 1.24 6.55 6.07
C VAL A 16 0.53 7.89 6.19
N SER A 17 0.53 8.62 5.07
CA SER A 17 -0.30 9.78 4.87
C SER A 17 -1.38 9.39 3.87
N TYR A 18 -2.65 9.60 4.18
CA TYR A 18 -3.74 9.03 3.39
C TYR A 18 -4.98 9.90 3.40
N HIS A 19 -5.84 9.62 2.42
CA HIS A 19 -7.21 10.10 2.39
C HIS A 19 -8.13 8.93 2.05
N THR A 20 -9.19 8.78 2.84
CA THR A 20 -10.28 7.83 2.57
C THR A 20 -11.56 8.60 2.28
N PHE A 21 -12.40 8.06 1.39
CA PHE A 21 -13.59 8.78 0.94
C PHE A 21 -14.79 8.58 1.87
N ASP A 22 -14.70 7.70 2.87
CA ASP A 22 -15.76 7.45 3.84
C ASP A 22 -15.34 7.74 5.29
N GLY A 23 -14.17 8.33 5.51
CA GLY A 23 -13.67 8.64 6.85
C GLY A 23 -13.01 7.45 7.57
N SER A 24 -12.86 6.31 6.91
CA SER A 24 -12.16 5.15 7.50
C SER A 24 -10.70 5.49 7.78
N THR A 25 -10.12 4.82 8.77
CA THR A 25 -8.70 5.00 9.11
C THR A 25 -7.84 3.96 8.43
N MET A 26 -6.60 4.35 8.15
CA MET A 26 -5.59 3.46 7.59
C MET A 26 -4.36 3.42 8.49
N SER A 27 -3.63 2.32 8.41
CA SER A 27 -2.37 2.15 9.11
C SER A 27 -1.40 1.37 8.25
N VAL A 28 -0.12 1.47 8.58
CA VAL A 28 0.93 0.70 7.92
C VAL A 28 1.81 0.05 8.97
N THR A 29 2.23 -1.17 8.69
CA THR A 29 3.19 -1.92 9.50
C THR A 29 4.36 -2.31 8.61
N ARG A 30 5.59 -2.04 9.07
CA ARG A 30 6.79 -2.56 8.43
C ARG A 30 7.03 -3.97 8.97
N ASN A 31 6.91 -4.95 8.10
CA ASN A 31 7.09 -6.37 8.47
C ASN A 31 8.56 -6.81 8.38
N GLY A 32 9.36 -6.06 7.68
CA GLY A 32 10.78 -6.30 7.44
C GLY A 32 11.25 -5.33 6.39
N GLU A 33 12.52 -5.43 6.02
CA GLU A 33 13.06 -4.54 5.00
C GLU A 33 12.27 -4.66 3.69
N GLY A 34 11.78 -3.52 3.20
CA GLY A 34 11.03 -3.45 1.96
C GLY A 34 9.72 -4.22 1.96
N THR A 35 9.14 -4.52 3.12
CA THR A 35 7.89 -5.27 3.21
C THR A 35 6.92 -4.58 4.16
N TYR A 36 5.75 -4.20 3.64
CA TYR A 36 4.78 -3.39 4.37
C TYR A 36 3.39 -3.97 4.22
N THR A 37 2.62 -3.90 5.32
CA THR A 37 1.18 -4.17 5.29
C THR A 37 0.45 -2.85 5.49
N VAL A 38 -0.38 -2.48 4.50
CA VAL A 38 -1.26 -1.32 4.58
C VAL A 38 -2.66 -1.85 4.88
N SER A 39 -3.24 -1.38 5.96
CA SER A 39 -4.53 -1.87 6.47
C SER A 39 -5.54 -0.73 6.58
N TRP A 40 -6.82 -1.08 6.49
CA TRP A 40 -7.93 -0.12 6.67
C TRP A 40 -8.94 -0.66 7.66
N SER A 41 -9.67 0.26 8.30
CA SER A 41 -10.58 -0.07 9.39
C SER A 41 -11.93 -0.60 8.92
N ASN A 42 -12.36 -0.28 7.69
CA ASN A 42 -13.69 -0.67 7.21
C ASN A 42 -13.64 -2.05 6.57
N SER A 43 -14.05 -3.07 7.30
CA SER A 43 -14.13 -4.44 6.78
C SER A 43 -15.23 -4.64 5.75
N GLY A 44 -16.10 -3.66 5.56
CA GLY A 44 -17.20 -3.70 4.59
C GLY A 44 -16.83 -3.20 3.21
N TRP A 45 -15.62 -2.69 3.00
CA TRP A 45 -15.21 -2.22 1.66
C TRP A 45 -15.20 -3.35 0.62
N PHE A 46 -14.87 -4.56 1.03
CA PHE A 46 -14.73 -5.70 0.14
C PHE A 46 -15.41 -6.93 0.71
N ALA A 47 -16.23 -7.57 -0.11
CA ALA A 47 -16.83 -8.86 0.25
C ALA A 47 -15.83 -10.02 0.08
N SER A 48 -14.81 -9.84 -0.74
CA SER A 48 -13.80 -10.86 -1.05
C SER A 48 -12.47 -10.16 -1.37
N SER A 49 -11.36 -10.83 -1.08
CA SER A 49 -10.04 -10.34 -1.47
C SER A 49 -9.87 -10.19 -2.97
N ASP A 50 -10.63 -10.94 -3.77
CA ASP A 50 -10.62 -10.83 -5.23
C ASP A 50 -11.15 -9.48 -5.72
N HIS A 51 -11.91 -8.78 -4.91
CA HIS A 51 -12.46 -7.47 -5.25
C HIS A 51 -11.51 -6.32 -4.96
N VAL A 52 -10.42 -6.57 -4.27
CA VAL A 52 -9.43 -5.54 -3.94
C VAL A 52 -8.62 -5.22 -5.20
N PHE A 53 -8.82 -4.03 -5.72
CA PHE A 53 -8.00 -3.50 -6.80
C PHE A 53 -7.11 -2.40 -6.22
N ALA A 54 -5.81 -2.62 -6.27
CA ALA A 54 -4.85 -1.67 -5.73
C ALA A 54 -3.68 -1.51 -6.68
N ILE A 55 -3.18 -0.29 -6.76
CA ILE A 55 -1.95 0.02 -7.50
C ILE A 55 -0.99 0.69 -6.54
N ALA A 56 0.28 0.31 -6.62
CA ALA A 56 1.35 0.97 -5.90
C ALA A 56 2.45 1.38 -6.87
N THR A 57 2.97 2.57 -6.68
CA THR A 57 4.11 3.08 -7.46
C THR A 57 5.25 3.43 -6.51
N GLY A 58 6.46 3.01 -6.86
CA GLY A 58 7.63 3.30 -6.05
C GLY A 58 8.06 4.76 -6.10
N GLY A 59 8.83 5.15 -5.11
CA GLY A 59 9.44 6.47 -5.00
C GLY A 59 10.93 6.34 -4.66
N SER A 60 11.41 7.18 -3.76
CA SER A 60 12.81 7.15 -3.34
C SER A 60 13.06 6.04 -2.32
N ASN A 61 14.31 5.56 -2.26
CA ASN A 61 14.72 4.67 -1.18
C ASN A 61 14.81 5.42 0.16
N SER A 62 15.05 4.69 1.25
CA SER A 62 15.05 5.29 2.59
C SER A 62 16.18 6.30 2.81
N ASN A 63 17.22 6.26 2.00
CA ASN A 63 18.31 7.23 2.06
C ASN A 63 18.09 8.46 1.19
N GLY A 64 17.04 8.44 0.36
CA GLY A 64 16.78 9.53 -0.58
C GLY A 64 17.72 9.60 -1.78
N GLU A 65 18.58 8.60 -1.96
CA GLU A 65 19.64 8.62 -2.98
C GLU A 65 19.33 7.81 -4.22
N GLY A 66 18.30 6.98 -4.16
CA GLY A 66 17.91 6.14 -5.27
C GLY A 66 16.40 6.00 -5.32
N HIS A 67 15.94 5.07 -6.13
CA HIS A 67 14.52 4.78 -6.25
C HIS A 67 14.25 3.33 -5.89
N VAL A 68 12.98 3.04 -5.58
CA VAL A 68 12.49 1.68 -5.37
C VAL A 68 11.32 1.44 -6.31
N PHE A 69 11.16 0.18 -6.67
CA PHE A 69 9.97 -0.32 -7.34
C PHE A 69 9.03 -0.89 -6.29
N ALA A 70 7.74 -0.72 -6.48
CA ALA A 70 6.75 -1.25 -5.57
C ALA A 70 5.86 -2.28 -6.27
N SER A 71 5.54 -3.36 -5.56
CA SER A 71 4.62 -4.37 -6.05
C SER A 71 3.70 -4.83 -4.94
N ILE A 72 2.46 -5.17 -5.30
CA ILE A 72 1.49 -5.72 -4.37
C ILE A 72 1.57 -7.22 -4.45
N THR A 73 1.93 -7.87 -3.34
CA THR A 73 2.19 -9.30 -3.31
C THR A 73 1.09 -10.10 -2.59
N ASN A 74 0.22 -9.43 -1.85
CA ASN A 74 -0.90 -10.09 -1.20
C ASN A 74 -2.04 -9.09 -0.97
N ARG A 75 -3.27 -9.61 -0.92
CA ARG A 75 -4.49 -8.85 -0.65
C ARG A 75 -5.39 -9.64 0.29
N THR A 76 -5.96 -8.94 1.25
CA THR A 76 -7.05 -9.45 2.08
C THR A 76 -8.22 -8.46 1.99
N THR A 77 -9.34 -8.76 2.65
CA THR A 77 -10.46 -7.81 2.65
C THR A 77 -10.19 -6.53 3.44
N THR A 78 -9.11 -6.47 4.22
CA THR A 78 -8.75 -5.32 5.06
C THR A 78 -7.32 -4.84 4.91
N SER A 79 -6.54 -5.45 4.00
CA SER A 79 -5.13 -5.07 3.85
C SER A 79 -4.55 -5.44 2.49
N ILE A 80 -3.46 -4.78 2.15
CA ILE A 80 -2.57 -5.18 1.07
C ILE A 80 -1.15 -5.29 1.62
N THR A 81 -0.37 -6.20 1.05
CA THR A 81 1.06 -6.28 1.30
C THR A 81 1.78 -5.70 0.10
N VAL A 82 2.68 -4.76 0.36
CA VAL A 82 3.47 -4.09 -0.67
C VAL A 82 4.94 -4.37 -0.39
N LYS A 83 5.67 -4.76 -1.42
CA LYS A 83 7.12 -4.91 -1.34
C LYS A 83 7.78 -3.82 -2.18
N THR A 84 8.82 -3.24 -1.62
CA THR A 84 9.67 -2.27 -2.30
C THR A 84 11.07 -2.85 -2.46
N ALA A 85 11.65 -2.62 -3.61
CA ALA A 85 12.95 -3.19 -3.97
C ALA A 85 13.71 -2.24 -4.86
N ASP A 86 15.03 -2.27 -4.75
CA ASP A 86 15.91 -1.70 -5.76
C ASP A 86 16.28 -2.75 -6.82
N ASP A 87 17.30 -2.50 -7.59
CA ASP A 87 17.70 -3.38 -8.70
C ASP A 87 18.16 -4.77 -8.26
N SER A 88 18.50 -4.97 -6.99
CA SER A 88 19.16 -6.19 -6.52
C SER A 88 18.48 -6.86 -5.34
N SER A 89 17.69 -6.13 -4.53
CA SER A 89 17.13 -6.68 -3.29
C SER A 89 15.98 -5.84 -2.77
N LEU A 90 15.27 -6.37 -1.76
CA LEU A 90 14.30 -5.59 -0.99
C LEU A 90 15.02 -4.42 -0.33
N ASN A 91 14.39 -3.26 -0.37
CA ASN A 91 14.94 -2.04 0.18
C ASN A 91 13.80 -1.15 0.66
N ASP A 92 13.95 -0.55 1.82
CA ASP A 92 12.95 0.36 2.33
C ASP A 92 12.85 1.61 1.46
N GLY A 93 11.66 2.13 1.34
CA GLY A 93 11.45 3.34 0.57
C GLY A 93 10.03 3.84 0.65
N THR A 94 9.79 4.84 -0.18
CA THR A 94 8.49 5.50 -0.29
C THR A 94 7.70 4.89 -1.43
N PHE A 95 6.41 4.69 -1.23
CA PHE A 95 5.53 4.31 -2.31
C PHE A 95 4.18 5.01 -2.17
N ASN A 96 3.53 5.22 -3.32
CA ASN A 96 2.18 5.73 -3.38
C ASN A 96 1.23 4.59 -3.70
N PHE A 97 -0.01 4.68 -3.26
CA PHE A 97 -1.00 3.67 -3.55
C PHE A 97 -2.37 4.28 -3.73
N PHE A 98 -3.23 3.58 -4.46
CA PHE A 98 -4.66 3.79 -4.37
C PHE A 98 -5.40 2.44 -4.32
N ILE A 99 -6.62 2.47 -3.76
CA ILE A 99 -7.42 1.28 -3.53
C ILE A 99 -8.83 1.56 -4.02
N MET A 100 -9.40 0.61 -4.76
CA MET A 100 -10.78 0.66 -5.19
C MET A 100 -11.39 -0.74 -5.20
N ASN A 101 -12.71 -0.81 -5.18
CA ASN A 101 -13.42 -2.07 -5.30
C ASN A 101 -13.51 -2.44 -6.78
N PHE A 102 -13.01 -3.61 -7.14
CA PHE A 102 -13.01 -4.09 -8.51
C PHE A 102 -14.43 -4.21 -9.10
N ASN A 103 -15.40 -4.59 -8.28
CA ASN A 103 -16.80 -4.67 -8.73
C ASN A 103 -17.38 -3.31 -9.09
N ASP A 104 -17.00 -2.24 -8.37
CA ASP A 104 -17.46 -0.90 -8.71
C ASP A 104 -16.93 -0.45 -10.06
N TRP A 105 -15.72 -0.86 -10.38
CA TRP A 105 -15.11 -0.60 -11.68
C TRP A 105 -15.94 -1.18 -12.84
N ILE A 106 -16.48 -2.37 -12.67
CA ILE A 106 -17.23 -3.08 -13.73
C ILE A 106 -18.54 -2.36 -14.06
N TYR A 107 -19.12 -1.65 -13.13
CA TYR A 107 -20.42 -1.00 -13.29
C TYR A 107 -20.31 0.50 -13.66
N LEU A 108 -19.11 0.98 -13.80
CA LEU A 108 -18.87 2.33 -14.28
C LEU A 108 -18.76 2.33 -15.80
#